data_a3a00249185456a9043009f30d51aece
#
_entry.id   a3a00249185456a9043009f30d51aece
#
_cell.length_a   1.000
_cell.length_b   1.000
_cell.length_c   1.000
_cell.angle_alpha   90.00
_cell.angle_beta   90.00
_cell.angle_gamma   90.00
#
_symmetry.space_group_name_H-M   'P 1'
#
loop_
_entity.id
_entity.type
_entity.pdbx_description
1 polymer ?
#
loop_
_entity_poly.entity_id
_entity_poly.type
_entity_poly.pdbx_seq_one_letter_code
_entity_poly.pdbx_strand_id
1 'polypeptide(L)'
;MISPLAYVHPDAQIGNNVTVEPFAYIAGDVVIGDDCWIGPGAVIHDGARIGKRCKIHTAASISCLPQDLKFRGEKTTAEIGDDNDIREYVTISRGTASRGKTVIGNGNLLMAYVHVAHDDVIGSHCVVANRCSFAGEVEVGDWVVIGGHCAIHQWVKIGDHVMLQGGTLLTKDVPPFITVRSDTSSYAGLNRIGLQRRGFTDEQLDNLTKSCRILFQSGLNYLNACNEAEAQVPQSPERDALINFIRSSERGVIKPYTSK
;
A
#
# COMPACT_ATOMS: atom_id res chain seq x y z
N MET A 1 -24.27 10.79 -12.84
CA MET A 1 -25.66 10.25 -12.84
C MET A 1 -25.87 9.43 -11.56
N ILE A 2 -26.96 9.66 -10.80
CA ILE A 2 -27.25 8.91 -9.57
C ILE A 2 -28.47 8.04 -9.83
N SER A 3 -28.34 6.73 -9.62
CA SER A 3 -29.45 5.77 -9.76
C SER A 3 -30.56 6.07 -8.74
N PRO A 4 -31.85 6.02 -9.12
CA PRO A 4 -32.96 6.17 -8.17
C PRO A 4 -33.04 5.01 -7.16
N LEU A 5 -32.34 3.91 -7.39
CA LEU A 5 -32.24 2.77 -6.46
C LEU A 5 -31.01 2.86 -5.53
N ALA A 6 -30.18 3.89 -5.64
CA ALA A 6 -29.08 4.16 -4.71
C ALA A 6 -29.60 5.02 -3.55
N TYR A 7 -28.99 4.85 -2.38
CA TYR A 7 -29.17 5.78 -1.28
C TYR A 7 -27.98 6.71 -1.16
N VAL A 8 -28.20 8.00 -1.26
CA VAL A 8 -27.20 9.04 -1.03
C VAL A 8 -27.72 9.98 0.03
N HIS A 9 -27.01 10.08 1.15
CA HIS A 9 -27.41 10.99 2.24
C HIS A 9 -27.36 12.44 1.77
N PRO A 10 -28.33 13.31 2.15
CA PRO A 10 -28.38 14.70 1.69
C PRO A 10 -27.13 15.53 2.02
N ASP A 11 -26.42 15.22 3.10
CA ASP A 11 -25.20 15.94 3.54
C ASP A 11 -23.95 15.46 2.81
N ALA A 12 -24.01 14.38 2.03
CA ALA A 12 -22.87 13.89 1.26
C ALA A 12 -22.47 14.90 0.17
N GLN A 13 -21.18 15.17 0.08
CA GLN A 13 -20.63 16.06 -0.94
C GLN A 13 -20.18 15.25 -2.15
N ILE A 14 -20.94 15.34 -3.23
CA ILE A 14 -20.70 14.60 -4.47
C ILE A 14 -20.23 15.56 -5.55
N GLY A 15 -19.09 15.30 -6.14
CA GLY A 15 -18.50 16.08 -7.23
C GLY A 15 -19.26 16.00 -8.55
N ASN A 16 -18.72 16.65 -9.58
CA ASN A 16 -19.31 16.65 -10.91
C ASN A 16 -19.12 15.31 -11.62
N ASN A 17 -20.03 14.96 -12.52
CA ASN A 17 -19.98 13.75 -13.37
C ASN A 17 -19.83 12.42 -12.61
N VAL A 18 -20.15 12.40 -11.31
CA VAL A 18 -20.15 11.17 -10.54
C VAL A 18 -21.30 10.28 -10.98
N THR A 19 -20.98 8.99 -11.19
CA THR A 19 -21.98 7.95 -11.44
C THR A 19 -22.13 7.10 -10.19
N VAL A 20 -23.36 6.94 -9.70
CA VAL A 20 -23.69 6.08 -8.56
C VAL A 20 -24.69 5.03 -9.03
N GLU A 21 -24.28 3.77 -9.00
CA GLU A 21 -25.03 2.63 -9.50
C GLU A 21 -26.11 2.15 -8.51
N PRO A 22 -27.06 1.30 -8.95
CA PRO A 22 -28.12 0.78 -8.08
C PRO A 22 -27.59 0.11 -6.80
N PHE A 23 -28.32 0.29 -5.71
CA PHE A 23 -28.05 -0.31 -4.39
C PHE A 23 -26.76 0.16 -3.72
N ALA A 24 -26.05 1.15 -4.28
CA ALA A 24 -24.98 1.81 -3.56
C ALA A 24 -25.54 2.60 -2.37
N TYR A 25 -24.79 2.63 -1.27
CA TYR A 25 -25.11 3.40 -0.07
C TYR A 25 -23.99 4.41 0.20
N ILE A 26 -24.33 5.69 0.37
CA ILE A 26 -23.40 6.77 0.67
C ILE A 26 -23.89 7.50 1.93
N ALA A 27 -23.09 7.46 3.01
CA ALA A 27 -23.38 8.10 4.28
C ALA A 27 -23.22 9.63 4.24
N GLY A 28 -23.51 10.32 5.35
CA GLY A 28 -23.58 11.79 5.40
C GLY A 28 -22.23 12.50 5.42
N ASP A 29 -21.27 12.01 6.23
CA ASP A 29 -19.92 12.61 6.30
C ASP A 29 -18.98 12.01 5.21
N VAL A 30 -19.37 12.17 3.94
CA VAL A 30 -18.65 11.65 2.79
C VAL A 30 -18.36 12.78 1.80
N VAL A 31 -17.13 12.76 1.24
CA VAL A 31 -16.72 13.61 0.11
C VAL A 31 -16.24 12.72 -1.02
N ILE A 32 -16.80 12.89 -2.22
CA ILE A 32 -16.40 12.18 -3.45
C ILE A 32 -16.06 13.23 -4.51
N GLY A 33 -14.84 13.14 -5.05
CA GLY A 33 -14.36 14.02 -6.12
C GLY A 33 -15.02 13.77 -7.47
N ASP A 34 -14.66 14.62 -8.45
CA ASP A 34 -15.25 14.59 -9.79
C ASP A 34 -14.96 13.27 -10.54
N ASP A 35 -15.80 12.94 -11.51
CA ASP A 35 -15.63 11.85 -12.47
C ASP A 35 -15.49 10.45 -11.85
N CYS A 36 -15.95 10.26 -10.61
CA CYS A 36 -15.93 8.96 -9.95
C CYS A 36 -17.06 8.05 -10.39
N TRP A 37 -16.83 6.74 -10.35
CA TRP A 37 -17.84 5.71 -10.53
C TRP A 37 -17.98 4.87 -9.27
N ILE A 38 -19.17 4.83 -8.70
CA ILE A 38 -19.52 4.04 -7.50
C ILE A 38 -20.44 2.90 -7.96
N GLY A 39 -19.89 1.70 -7.93
CA GLY A 39 -20.49 0.48 -8.44
C GLY A 39 -21.67 -0.03 -7.62
N PRO A 40 -22.40 -1.02 -8.16
CA PRO A 40 -23.61 -1.55 -7.53
C PRO A 40 -23.32 -2.14 -6.14
N GLY A 41 -24.14 -1.76 -5.15
CA GLY A 41 -24.01 -2.27 -3.80
C GLY A 41 -22.72 -1.86 -3.05
N ALA A 42 -21.95 -0.92 -3.58
CA ALA A 42 -20.83 -0.34 -2.84
C ALA A 42 -21.33 0.47 -1.64
N VAL A 43 -20.61 0.41 -0.53
CA VAL A 43 -20.95 1.10 0.73
C VAL A 43 -19.88 2.09 1.09
N ILE A 44 -20.22 3.37 1.11
CA ILE A 44 -19.33 4.47 1.49
C ILE A 44 -19.78 5.00 2.84
N HIS A 45 -19.00 4.70 3.88
CA HIS A 45 -19.32 5.09 5.25
C HIS A 45 -18.81 6.49 5.58
N ASP A 46 -19.28 7.02 6.72
CA ASP A 46 -18.81 8.30 7.26
C ASP A 46 -17.30 8.35 7.41
N GLY A 47 -16.72 9.52 7.14
CA GLY A 47 -15.28 9.74 7.18
C GLY A 47 -14.57 9.42 5.85
N ALA A 48 -15.26 8.96 4.82
CA ALA A 48 -14.65 8.75 3.51
C ALA A 48 -14.34 10.08 2.80
N ARG A 49 -13.12 10.22 2.29
CA ARG A 49 -12.63 11.33 1.49
C ARG A 49 -12.01 10.74 0.23
N ILE A 50 -12.76 10.72 -0.86
CA ILE A 50 -12.37 10.06 -2.12
C ILE A 50 -12.03 11.14 -3.14
N GLY A 51 -10.85 11.05 -3.74
CA GLY A 51 -10.37 11.94 -4.79
C GLY A 51 -11.14 11.79 -6.10
N LYS A 52 -10.56 12.22 -7.20
CA LYS A 52 -11.19 12.27 -8.52
C LYS A 52 -10.93 11.00 -9.33
N ARG A 53 -11.80 10.70 -10.29
CA ARG A 53 -11.66 9.62 -11.28
C ARG A 53 -11.45 8.23 -10.66
N CYS A 54 -11.90 8.06 -9.42
CA CYS A 54 -11.84 6.77 -8.75
C CYS A 54 -12.97 5.84 -9.21
N LYS A 55 -12.66 4.55 -9.25
CA LYS A 55 -13.65 3.49 -9.49
C LYS A 55 -13.78 2.63 -8.24
N ILE A 56 -14.96 2.62 -7.65
CA ILE A 56 -15.27 1.81 -6.47
C ILE A 56 -16.22 0.71 -6.94
N HIS A 57 -15.72 -0.52 -7.01
CA HIS A 57 -16.47 -1.63 -7.60
C HIS A 57 -17.49 -2.25 -6.66
N THR A 58 -18.23 -3.22 -7.20
CA THR A 58 -19.36 -3.90 -6.53
C THR A 58 -19.02 -4.36 -5.12
N ALA A 59 -19.88 -4.01 -4.17
CA ALA A 59 -19.80 -4.42 -2.77
C ALA A 59 -18.47 -4.06 -2.07
N ALA A 60 -17.68 -3.14 -2.61
CA ALA A 60 -16.56 -2.56 -1.86
C ALA A 60 -17.12 -1.72 -0.70
N SER A 61 -16.42 -1.75 0.44
CA SER A 61 -16.84 -1.06 1.66
C SER A 61 -15.73 -0.11 2.13
N ILE A 62 -15.99 1.19 2.01
CA ILE A 62 -15.00 2.26 2.19
C ILE A 62 -15.28 3.00 3.50
N SER A 63 -14.22 3.27 4.26
CA SER A 63 -14.27 3.95 5.56
C SER A 63 -15.06 3.16 6.61
N CYS A 64 -14.92 1.82 6.59
CA CYS A 64 -15.50 0.95 7.62
C CYS A 64 -15.00 1.33 9.01
N LEU A 65 -15.76 0.99 10.03
CA LEU A 65 -15.27 1.09 11.41
C LEU A 65 -14.02 0.23 11.59
N PRO A 66 -12.98 0.75 12.29
CA PRO A 66 -11.79 -0.02 12.61
C PRO A 66 -12.10 -1.31 13.34
N GLN A 67 -11.46 -2.41 12.93
CA GLN A 67 -11.52 -3.69 13.64
C GLN A 67 -10.46 -3.73 14.75
N ASP A 68 -10.42 -2.69 15.57
CA ASP A 68 -9.51 -2.53 16.71
C ASP A 68 -10.31 -2.45 18.00
N LEU A 69 -10.01 -3.31 18.97
CA LEU A 69 -10.65 -3.33 20.28
C LEU A 69 -10.44 -2.04 21.08
N LYS A 70 -9.48 -1.20 20.71
CA LYS A 70 -9.21 0.11 21.35
C LYS A 70 -10.06 1.23 20.76
N PHE A 71 -10.65 1.06 19.58
CA PHE A 71 -11.49 2.08 18.96
C PHE A 71 -12.71 2.40 19.84
N ARG A 72 -12.97 3.69 20.07
CA ARG A 72 -14.04 4.19 20.95
C ARG A 72 -15.09 5.05 20.23
N GLY A 73 -15.04 5.07 18.90
CA GLY A 73 -15.95 5.89 18.08
C GLY A 73 -15.37 7.26 17.73
N GLU A 74 -14.06 7.42 17.75
CA GLU A 74 -13.36 8.64 17.39
C GLU A 74 -13.73 9.08 15.97
N LYS A 75 -13.82 10.39 15.76
CA LYS A 75 -14.07 10.96 14.43
C LYS A 75 -12.78 10.91 13.62
N THR A 76 -12.68 9.92 12.75
CA THR A 76 -11.50 9.64 11.92
C THR A 76 -11.91 9.46 10.46
N THR A 77 -10.92 9.41 9.54
CA THR A 77 -11.16 9.38 8.10
C THR A 77 -10.47 8.22 7.39
N ALA A 78 -10.96 7.90 6.19
CA ALA A 78 -10.24 7.19 5.14
C ALA A 78 -10.06 8.14 3.95
N GLU A 79 -8.82 8.52 3.68
CA GLU A 79 -8.45 9.48 2.64
C GLU A 79 -7.88 8.72 1.44
N ILE A 80 -8.55 8.80 0.30
CA ILE A 80 -8.20 8.09 -0.93
C ILE A 80 -7.93 9.15 -2.00
N GLY A 81 -6.75 9.11 -2.60
CA GLY A 81 -6.34 10.02 -3.66
C GLY A 81 -7.08 9.77 -4.98
N ASP A 82 -6.53 10.34 -6.05
CA ASP A 82 -7.10 10.31 -7.38
C ASP A 82 -6.80 8.99 -8.14
N ASP A 83 -7.58 8.67 -9.17
CA ASP A 83 -7.31 7.63 -10.17
C ASP A 83 -7.17 6.20 -9.59
N ASN A 84 -7.76 5.93 -8.43
CA ASN A 84 -7.73 4.60 -7.82
C ASN A 84 -8.79 3.68 -8.40
N ASP A 85 -8.41 2.42 -8.68
CA ASP A 85 -9.32 1.33 -9.05
C ASP A 85 -9.44 0.36 -7.88
N ILE A 86 -10.55 0.46 -7.13
CA ILE A 86 -10.83 -0.33 -5.92
C ILE A 86 -11.86 -1.38 -6.28
N ARG A 87 -11.41 -2.63 -6.39
CA ARG A 87 -12.17 -3.75 -6.95
C ARG A 87 -13.19 -4.31 -5.96
N GLU A 88 -13.86 -5.36 -6.42
CA GLU A 88 -15.01 -5.96 -5.75
C GLU A 88 -14.65 -6.46 -4.34
N TYR A 89 -15.53 -6.20 -3.39
CA TYR A 89 -15.41 -6.66 -2.00
C TYR A 89 -14.14 -6.18 -1.28
N VAL A 90 -13.47 -5.14 -1.77
CA VAL A 90 -12.39 -4.50 -1.02
C VAL A 90 -12.98 -3.85 0.22
N THR A 91 -12.27 -3.95 1.35
CA THR A 91 -12.64 -3.26 2.58
C THR A 91 -11.52 -2.32 3.02
N ILE A 92 -11.86 -1.07 3.29
CA ILE A 92 -10.91 -0.04 3.76
C ILE A 92 -11.47 0.52 5.06
N SER A 93 -10.78 0.30 6.17
CA SER A 93 -11.13 0.88 7.45
C SER A 93 -10.66 2.33 7.54
N ARG A 94 -11.40 3.19 8.23
CA ARG A 94 -10.90 4.51 8.63
C ARG A 94 -9.88 4.40 9.76
N GLY A 95 -9.17 5.49 10.07
CA GLY A 95 -8.17 5.50 11.13
C GLY A 95 -8.74 5.35 12.54
N THR A 96 -7.85 5.24 13.51
CA THR A 96 -8.13 5.27 14.95
C THR A 96 -7.54 6.54 15.58
N ALA A 97 -7.54 6.66 16.89
CA ALA A 97 -6.86 7.74 17.61
C ALA A 97 -5.33 7.75 17.38
N SER A 98 -4.74 6.67 16.84
CA SER A 98 -3.30 6.57 16.58
C SER A 98 -2.83 7.57 15.52
N ARG A 99 -3.45 7.56 14.34
CA ARG A 99 -3.12 8.49 13.23
C ARG A 99 -4.30 9.36 12.80
N GLY A 100 -5.50 9.07 13.28
CA GLY A 100 -6.71 9.78 12.89
C GLY A 100 -7.22 9.48 11.48
N LYS A 101 -6.43 8.76 10.68
CA LYS A 101 -6.77 8.46 9.29
C LYS A 101 -6.04 7.26 8.71
N THR A 102 -6.69 6.60 7.77
CA THR A 102 -6.08 5.68 6.79
C THR A 102 -5.88 6.43 5.49
N VAL A 103 -4.74 6.25 4.82
CA VAL A 103 -4.40 7.01 3.61
C VAL A 103 -4.06 6.07 2.46
N ILE A 104 -4.64 6.32 1.29
CA ILE A 104 -4.29 5.66 0.03
C ILE A 104 -3.95 6.74 -0.98
N GLY A 105 -2.76 6.69 -1.56
CA GLY A 105 -2.27 7.62 -2.58
C GLY A 105 -3.05 7.53 -3.90
N ASN A 106 -2.40 7.88 -5.00
CA ASN A 106 -3.03 7.99 -6.30
C ASN A 106 -2.73 6.80 -7.21
N GLY A 107 -3.62 6.51 -8.14
CA GLY A 107 -3.36 5.57 -9.25
C GLY A 107 -3.13 4.13 -8.82
N ASN A 108 -3.68 3.70 -7.70
CA ASN A 108 -3.55 2.33 -7.18
C ASN A 108 -4.60 1.39 -7.79
N LEU A 109 -4.22 0.12 -7.93
CA LEU A 109 -5.13 -0.98 -8.18
C LEU A 109 -5.19 -1.88 -6.95
N LEU A 110 -6.32 -1.84 -6.24
CA LEU A 110 -6.62 -2.78 -5.16
C LEU A 110 -7.57 -3.87 -5.69
N MET A 111 -7.04 -5.07 -5.92
CA MET A 111 -7.82 -6.16 -6.51
C MET A 111 -8.84 -6.73 -5.51
N ALA A 112 -9.73 -7.58 -6.02
CA ALA A 112 -10.85 -8.08 -5.22
C ALA A 112 -10.43 -8.74 -3.90
N TYR A 113 -11.24 -8.47 -2.86
CA TYR A 113 -11.06 -8.97 -1.49
C TYR A 113 -9.79 -8.48 -0.77
N VAL A 114 -9.17 -7.39 -1.21
CA VAL A 114 -8.10 -6.74 -0.43
C VAL A 114 -8.70 -6.10 0.81
N HIS A 115 -8.01 -6.24 1.94
CA HIS A 115 -8.33 -5.56 3.19
C HIS A 115 -7.24 -4.57 3.56
N VAL A 116 -7.61 -3.30 3.73
CA VAL A 116 -6.76 -2.23 4.27
C VAL A 116 -7.30 -1.88 5.64
N ALA A 117 -6.50 -2.11 6.68
CA ALA A 117 -6.92 -1.85 8.05
C ALA A 117 -6.76 -0.36 8.44
N HIS A 118 -7.00 -0.07 9.70
CA HIS A 118 -6.93 1.28 10.24
C HIS A 118 -5.50 1.83 10.27
N ASP A 119 -5.37 3.12 10.04
CA ASP A 119 -4.11 3.84 10.13
C ASP A 119 -3.02 3.37 9.14
N ASP A 120 -3.37 2.55 8.16
CA ASP A 120 -2.48 2.18 7.07
C ASP A 120 -2.21 3.38 6.15
N VAL A 121 -0.99 3.45 5.63
CA VAL A 121 -0.58 4.41 4.61
C VAL A 121 -0.09 3.64 3.39
N ILE A 122 -0.80 3.72 2.28
CA ILE A 122 -0.41 3.13 0.99
C ILE A 122 -0.05 4.26 0.04
N GLY A 123 1.14 4.22 -0.52
CA GLY A 123 1.63 5.18 -1.49
C GLY A 123 0.85 5.17 -2.81
N SER A 124 1.48 5.65 -3.86
CA SER A 124 0.87 5.80 -5.18
C SER A 124 1.35 4.74 -6.17
N HIS A 125 0.54 4.46 -7.19
CA HIS A 125 0.86 3.54 -8.28
C HIS A 125 1.14 2.09 -7.83
N CYS A 126 0.58 1.70 -6.69
CA CYS A 126 0.69 0.34 -6.17
C CYS A 126 -0.30 -0.61 -6.84
N VAL A 127 0.11 -1.87 -6.96
CA VAL A 127 -0.76 -2.97 -7.40
C VAL A 127 -0.84 -3.99 -6.28
N VAL A 128 -2.00 -4.13 -5.67
CA VAL A 128 -2.25 -5.10 -4.60
C VAL A 128 -3.18 -6.18 -5.14
N ALA A 129 -2.65 -7.38 -5.30
CA ALA A 129 -3.41 -8.50 -5.87
C ALA A 129 -4.42 -9.07 -4.89
N ASN A 130 -5.29 -9.94 -5.40
CA ASN A 130 -6.45 -10.47 -4.69
C ASN A 130 -6.13 -11.05 -3.31
N ARG A 131 -7.03 -10.78 -2.33
CA ARG A 131 -6.98 -11.34 -0.98
C ARG A 131 -5.73 -11.01 -0.17
N CYS A 132 -5.07 -9.89 -0.46
CA CYS A 132 -4.05 -9.36 0.44
C CYS A 132 -4.69 -8.67 1.63
N SER A 133 -4.05 -8.75 2.80
CA SER A 133 -4.52 -8.13 4.03
C SER A 133 -3.41 -7.36 4.72
N PHE A 134 -3.71 -6.12 5.09
CA PHE A 134 -2.85 -5.26 5.91
C PHE A 134 -3.44 -5.19 7.33
N ALA A 135 -2.60 -5.26 8.35
CA ALA A 135 -3.05 -5.43 9.74
C ALA A 135 -2.98 -4.15 10.60
N GLY A 136 -3.09 -3.02 10.00
CA GLY A 136 -3.09 -1.71 10.65
C GLY A 136 -1.71 -1.09 10.87
N GLU A 137 -1.64 0.23 10.73
CA GLU A 137 -0.42 1.03 10.86
C GLU A 137 0.74 0.58 9.93
N VAL A 138 0.43 -0.11 8.85
CA VAL A 138 1.37 -0.51 7.81
C VAL A 138 1.68 0.68 6.91
N GLU A 139 2.95 0.85 6.54
CA GLU A 139 3.39 1.88 5.60
C GLU A 139 3.91 1.22 4.32
N VAL A 140 3.32 1.56 3.20
CA VAL A 140 3.70 1.06 1.87
C VAL A 140 4.11 2.25 1.00
N GLY A 141 5.31 2.21 0.45
CA GLY A 141 5.83 3.22 -0.46
C GLY A 141 5.15 3.19 -1.83
N ASP A 142 5.71 3.94 -2.76
CA ASP A 142 5.19 4.07 -4.11
C ASP A 142 5.62 2.89 -5.01
N TRP A 143 4.81 2.59 -6.03
CA TRP A 143 5.12 1.61 -7.05
C TRP A 143 5.33 0.18 -6.53
N VAL A 144 4.77 -0.14 -5.39
CA VAL A 144 4.85 -1.48 -4.79
C VAL A 144 3.89 -2.43 -5.50
N VAL A 145 4.36 -3.65 -5.76
CA VAL A 145 3.53 -4.74 -6.30
C VAL A 145 3.44 -5.85 -5.26
N ILE A 146 2.24 -6.18 -4.83
CA ILE A 146 1.98 -7.24 -3.85
C ILE A 146 1.21 -8.36 -4.53
N GLY A 147 1.84 -9.54 -4.62
CA GLY A 147 1.22 -10.76 -5.14
C GLY A 147 0.06 -11.24 -4.27
N GLY A 148 -0.86 -11.98 -4.86
CA GLY A 148 -2.09 -12.41 -4.16
C GLY A 148 -1.84 -13.21 -2.88
N HIS A 149 -2.82 -13.15 -1.96
CA HIS A 149 -2.79 -13.87 -0.68
C HIS A 149 -1.62 -13.51 0.25
N CYS A 150 -1.09 -12.29 0.17
CA CYS A 150 -0.12 -11.80 1.14
C CYS A 150 -0.82 -11.29 2.41
N ALA A 151 -0.18 -11.51 3.56
CA ALA A 151 -0.59 -10.93 4.83
C ALA A 151 0.57 -10.11 5.42
N ILE A 152 0.31 -8.83 5.70
CA ILE A 152 1.28 -7.89 6.20
C ILE A 152 0.98 -7.58 7.67
N HIS A 153 1.94 -7.86 8.54
CA HIS A 153 1.79 -7.65 9.97
C HIS A 153 1.77 -6.15 10.31
N GLN A 154 1.06 -5.81 11.39
CA GLN A 154 0.95 -4.43 11.89
C GLN A 154 2.32 -3.77 12.07
N TRP A 155 2.40 -2.46 11.74
CA TRP A 155 3.60 -1.60 11.79
C TRP A 155 4.74 -1.98 10.83
N VAL A 156 4.53 -2.88 9.89
CA VAL A 156 5.53 -3.18 8.87
C VAL A 156 5.64 -2.02 7.89
N LYS A 157 6.87 -1.70 7.50
CA LYS A 157 7.19 -0.73 6.45
C LYS A 157 7.68 -1.45 5.19
N ILE A 158 7.16 -1.05 4.05
CA ILE A 158 7.54 -1.56 2.73
C ILE A 158 8.00 -0.37 1.90
N GLY A 159 9.26 -0.35 1.50
CA GLY A 159 9.84 0.73 0.70
C GLY A 159 9.34 0.74 -0.75
N ASP A 160 9.70 1.80 -1.46
CA ASP A 160 9.28 2.01 -2.85
C ASP A 160 9.75 0.89 -3.78
N HIS A 161 9.00 0.65 -4.84
CA HIS A 161 9.36 -0.29 -5.91
C HIS A 161 9.57 -1.74 -5.48
N VAL A 162 9.09 -2.12 -4.29
CA VAL A 162 9.17 -3.51 -3.80
C VAL A 162 8.21 -4.41 -4.58
N MET A 163 8.63 -5.68 -4.76
CA MET A 163 7.78 -6.76 -5.26
C MET A 163 7.67 -7.86 -4.18
N LEU A 164 6.48 -8.09 -3.64
CA LEU A 164 6.20 -9.25 -2.79
C LEU A 164 5.63 -10.39 -3.64
N GLN A 165 6.24 -11.57 -3.58
CA GLN A 165 5.67 -12.77 -4.21
C GLN A 165 4.38 -13.18 -3.50
N GLY A 166 3.43 -13.74 -4.25
CA GLY A 166 2.15 -14.17 -3.69
C GLY A 166 2.30 -15.20 -2.55
N GLY A 167 1.44 -15.11 -1.55
CA GLY A 167 1.48 -15.95 -0.37
C GLY A 167 2.51 -15.53 0.70
N THR A 168 3.12 -14.36 0.57
CA THR A 168 4.08 -13.86 1.58
C THR A 168 3.37 -13.51 2.88
N LEU A 169 3.88 -14.07 4.00
CA LEU A 169 3.52 -13.66 5.37
C LEU A 169 4.61 -12.73 5.91
N LEU A 170 4.39 -11.42 5.81
CA LEU A 170 5.40 -10.42 6.08
C LEU A 170 5.33 -9.91 7.52
N THR A 171 6.43 -10.07 8.29
CA THR A 171 6.51 -9.65 9.70
C THR A 171 7.66 -8.67 9.98
N LYS A 172 8.47 -8.34 8.98
CA LYS A 172 9.63 -7.46 9.05
C LYS A 172 9.57 -6.42 7.94
N ASP A 173 10.27 -5.31 8.11
CA ASP A 173 10.35 -4.24 7.13
C ASP A 173 11.07 -4.69 5.85
N VAL A 174 10.64 -4.14 4.73
CA VAL A 174 11.18 -4.46 3.40
C VAL A 174 11.83 -3.22 2.80
N PRO A 175 13.16 -3.18 2.65
CA PRO A 175 13.84 -2.07 1.99
C PRO A 175 13.39 -1.89 0.54
N PRO A 176 13.49 -0.68 -0.03
CA PRO A 176 13.02 -0.39 -1.38
C PRO A 176 13.76 -1.19 -2.46
N PHE A 177 13.18 -1.26 -3.65
CA PHE A 177 13.71 -1.81 -4.90
C PHE A 177 13.88 -3.33 -4.98
N ILE A 178 13.54 -4.07 -3.95
CA ILE A 178 13.82 -5.52 -3.87
C ILE A 178 12.58 -6.39 -4.11
N THR A 179 12.84 -7.65 -4.39
CA THR A 179 11.85 -8.73 -4.43
C THR A 179 11.93 -9.57 -3.15
N VAL A 180 10.78 -9.95 -2.61
CA VAL A 180 10.64 -10.81 -1.43
C VAL A 180 10.08 -12.17 -1.83
N ARG A 181 10.70 -13.26 -1.37
CA ARG A 181 10.21 -14.64 -1.54
C ARG A 181 9.03 -14.93 -0.62
N SER A 182 8.10 -15.74 -1.11
CA SER A 182 6.91 -16.12 -0.35
C SER A 182 7.18 -17.18 0.74
N ASP A 183 8.05 -18.15 0.46
CA ASP A 183 8.29 -19.30 1.32
C ASP A 183 9.00 -18.95 2.65
N THR A 184 9.85 -17.96 2.63
CA THR A 184 10.69 -17.55 3.78
C THR A 184 10.59 -16.09 4.15
N SER A 185 9.78 -15.29 3.41
CA SER A 185 9.69 -13.84 3.57
C SER A 185 11.09 -13.18 3.62
N SER A 186 11.96 -13.58 2.69
CA SER A 186 13.36 -13.18 2.63
C SER A 186 13.71 -12.49 1.31
N TYR A 187 14.86 -11.83 1.27
CA TYR A 187 15.38 -11.18 0.08
C TYR A 187 15.57 -12.17 -1.08
N ALA A 188 15.00 -11.88 -2.23
CA ALA A 188 15.07 -12.71 -3.46
C ALA A 188 15.83 -12.06 -4.61
N GLY A 189 16.37 -10.87 -4.37
CA GLY A 189 17.08 -10.10 -5.41
C GLY A 189 16.47 -8.72 -5.65
N LEU A 190 17.08 -7.98 -6.55
CA LEU A 190 16.57 -6.69 -7.02
C LEU A 190 15.29 -6.90 -7.85
N ASN A 191 14.30 -6.03 -7.72
CA ASN A 191 13.11 -6.00 -8.58
C ASN A 191 13.45 -5.45 -9.98
N ARG A 192 14.45 -6.06 -10.64
CA ARG A 192 15.06 -5.55 -11.87
C ARG A 192 14.02 -5.27 -12.97
N ILE A 193 13.09 -6.20 -13.19
CA ILE A 193 12.05 -6.08 -14.23
C ILE A 193 11.13 -4.89 -13.94
N GLY A 194 10.70 -4.74 -12.69
CA GLY A 194 9.85 -3.63 -12.29
C GLY A 194 10.55 -2.28 -12.47
N LEU A 195 11.81 -2.19 -12.08
CA LEU A 195 12.62 -0.98 -12.19
C LEU A 195 12.88 -0.61 -13.66
N GLN A 196 13.24 -1.58 -14.52
CA GLN A 196 13.41 -1.35 -15.96
C GLN A 196 12.15 -0.82 -16.63
N ARG A 197 10.99 -1.39 -16.32
CA ARG A 197 9.68 -0.90 -16.82
C ARG A 197 9.37 0.53 -16.42
N ARG A 198 9.97 1.02 -15.33
CA ARG A 198 9.83 2.38 -14.81
C ARG A 198 10.96 3.32 -15.22
N GLY A 199 11.82 2.90 -16.16
CA GLY A 199 12.84 3.74 -16.77
C GLY A 199 14.16 3.87 -16.01
N PHE A 200 14.43 3.01 -15.02
CA PHE A 200 15.73 2.97 -14.37
C PHE A 200 16.81 2.58 -15.37
N THR A 201 17.91 3.31 -15.41
CA THR A 201 19.05 3.07 -16.30
C THR A 201 19.84 1.84 -15.88
N ASP A 202 20.62 1.27 -16.80
CA ASP A 202 21.49 0.14 -16.47
C ASP A 202 22.52 0.50 -15.39
N GLU A 203 23.03 1.73 -15.38
CA GLU A 203 23.94 2.21 -14.33
C GLU A 203 23.28 2.21 -12.95
N GLN A 204 22.04 2.74 -12.83
CA GLN A 204 21.27 2.71 -11.59
C GLN A 204 21.02 1.27 -11.12
N LEU A 205 20.63 0.37 -12.04
CA LEU A 205 20.39 -1.04 -11.75
C LEU A 205 21.66 -1.76 -11.29
N ASP A 206 22.81 -1.46 -11.87
CA ASP A 206 24.09 -2.05 -11.48
C ASP A 206 24.54 -1.55 -10.10
N ASN A 207 24.38 -0.27 -9.81
CA ASN A 207 24.68 0.31 -8.50
C ASN A 207 23.76 -0.26 -7.41
N LEU A 208 22.44 -0.39 -7.69
CA LEU A 208 21.49 -1.07 -6.81
C LEU A 208 21.87 -2.54 -6.59
N THR A 209 22.27 -3.25 -7.65
CA THR A 209 22.71 -4.65 -7.56
C THR A 209 23.93 -4.81 -6.66
N LYS A 210 24.93 -3.92 -6.79
CA LYS A 210 26.12 -3.90 -5.91
C LYS A 210 25.71 -3.63 -4.46
N SER A 211 24.87 -2.61 -4.23
CA SER A 211 24.36 -2.28 -2.90
C SER A 211 23.65 -3.48 -2.26
N CYS A 212 22.73 -4.11 -2.98
CA CYS A 212 22.00 -5.28 -2.48
C CYS A 212 22.93 -6.48 -2.18
N ARG A 213 23.98 -6.71 -2.95
CA ARG A 213 24.98 -7.76 -2.65
C ARG A 213 25.66 -7.50 -1.33
N ILE A 214 26.10 -6.27 -1.08
CA ILE A 214 26.74 -5.90 0.18
C ILE A 214 25.75 -6.03 1.34
N LEU A 215 24.54 -5.49 1.19
CA LEU A 215 23.54 -5.45 2.25
C LEU A 215 22.99 -6.83 2.63
N PHE A 216 22.81 -7.74 1.65
CA PHE A 216 22.10 -9.00 1.88
C PHE A 216 22.94 -10.26 1.69
N GLN A 217 24.17 -10.17 1.12
CA GLN A 217 24.96 -11.35 0.77
C GLN A 217 26.39 -11.33 1.29
N SER A 218 26.83 -10.25 1.95
CA SER A 218 28.21 -10.14 2.50
C SER A 218 28.43 -10.93 3.79
N GLY A 219 27.37 -11.34 4.48
CA GLY A 219 27.46 -11.94 5.82
C GLY A 219 27.67 -10.93 6.96
N LEU A 220 27.80 -9.64 6.66
CA LEU A 220 27.89 -8.58 7.65
C LEU A 220 26.54 -8.34 8.36
N ASN A 221 26.56 -7.81 9.57
CA ASN A 221 25.35 -7.22 10.13
C ASN A 221 24.95 -5.96 9.33
N TYR A 222 23.67 -5.59 9.38
CA TYR A 222 23.15 -4.52 8.54
C TYR A 222 23.83 -3.17 8.73
N LEU A 223 24.26 -2.81 9.94
CA LEU A 223 24.93 -1.54 10.20
C LEU A 223 26.28 -1.50 9.47
N ASN A 224 27.08 -2.56 9.60
CA ASN A 224 28.38 -2.68 8.92
C ASN A 224 28.20 -2.80 7.40
N ALA A 225 27.18 -3.52 6.94
CA ALA A 225 26.86 -3.63 5.52
C ALA A 225 26.45 -2.27 4.91
N CYS A 226 25.73 -1.43 5.64
CA CYS A 226 25.42 -0.07 5.21
C CYS A 226 26.69 0.78 5.05
N ASN A 227 27.60 0.74 6.03
CA ASN A 227 28.86 1.47 5.97
C ASN A 227 29.74 0.99 4.79
N GLU A 228 29.77 -0.32 4.56
CA GLU A 228 30.51 -0.90 3.44
C GLU A 228 29.90 -0.51 2.07
N ALA A 229 28.57 -0.49 1.98
CA ALA A 229 27.87 -0.04 0.77
C ALA A 229 28.12 1.45 0.48
N GLU A 230 28.18 2.30 1.51
CA GLU A 230 28.57 3.72 1.36
C GLU A 230 30.01 3.87 0.85
N ALA A 231 30.94 3.03 1.31
CA ALA A 231 32.33 3.09 0.92
C ALA A 231 32.60 2.57 -0.51
N GLN A 232 31.85 1.55 -0.96
CA GLN A 232 32.16 0.84 -2.21
C GLN A 232 31.25 1.20 -3.39
N VAL A 233 30.06 1.75 -3.14
CA VAL A 233 29.10 2.10 -4.22
C VAL A 233 29.02 3.62 -4.35
N PRO A 234 29.08 4.16 -5.59
CA PRO A 234 28.92 5.59 -5.81
C PRO A 234 27.64 6.13 -5.16
N GLN A 235 27.71 7.37 -4.67
CA GLN A 235 26.54 8.02 -4.08
C GLN A 235 25.45 8.18 -5.15
N SER A 236 24.23 7.77 -4.79
CA SER A 236 23.04 7.98 -5.60
C SER A 236 21.80 8.04 -4.69
N PRO A 237 20.72 8.69 -5.15
CA PRO A 237 19.48 8.72 -4.38
C PRO A 237 18.96 7.32 -4.01
N GLU A 238 19.09 6.36 -4.91
CA GLU A 238 18.61 5.00 -4.72
C GLU A 238 19.44 4.23 -3.68
N ARG A 239 20.80 4.36 -3.73
CA ARG A 239 21.68 3.76 -2.70
C ARG A 239 21.34 4.33 -1.34
N ASP A 240 21.23 5.65 -1.27
CA ASP A 240 20.98 6.36 -0.01
C ASP A 240 19.57 6.01 0.53
N ALA A 241 18.56 5.84 -0.33
CA ALA A 241 17.24 5.37 0.07
C ALA A 241 17.26 3.97 0.70
N LEU A 242 17.99 3.02 0.10
CA LEU A 242 18.19 1.68 0.66
C LEU A 242 18.83 1.73 2.05
N ILE A 243 19.93 2.47 2.19
CA ILE A 243 20.71 2.56 3.43
C ILE A 243 19.90 3.25 4.53
N ASN A 244 19.26 4.39 4.20
CA ASN A 244 18.48 5.15 5.15
C ASN A 244 17.28 4.34 5.65
N PHE A 245 16.60 3.60 4.77
CA PHE A 245 15.50 2.72 5.15
C PHE A 245 15.97 1.67 6.17
N ILE A 246 17.10 1.00 5.89
CA ILE A 246 17.63 -0.04 6.79
C ILE A 246 18.01 0.54 8.14
N ARG A 247 18.66 1.73 8.17
CA ARG A 247 19.06 2.40 9.42
C ARG A 247 17.88 2.89 10.25
N SER A 248 16.77 3.28 9.59
CA SER A 248 15.57 3.79 10.27
C SER A 248 14.59 2.69 10.70
N SER A 249 14.82 1.44 10.31
CA SER A 249 13.93 0.32 10.63
C SER A 249 14.05 -0.06 12.10
N GLU A 250 13.01 0.24 12.88
CA GLU A 250 12.91 -0.16 14.30
C GLU A 250 12.51 -1.63 14.46
N ARG A 251 11.70 -2.14 13.53
CA ARG A 251 11.21 -3.51 13.52
C ARG A 251 12.26 -4.52 13.03
N GLY A 252 13.32 -4.03 12.39
CA GLY A 252 14.32 -4.80 11.66
C GLY A 252 13.82 -5.25 10.30
N VAL A 253 14.75 -5.38 9.35
CA VAL A 253 14.45 -5.73 7.96
C VAL A 253 14.45 -7.24 7.74
N ILE A 254 13.83 -7.66 6.63
CA ILE A 254 13.84 -9.07 6.18
C ILE A 254 15.28 -9.59 6.04
N LYS A 255 15.48 -10.89 6.24
CA LYS A 255 16.79 -11.53 6.16
C LYS A 255 17.17 -11.91 4.72
N PRO A 256 18.47 -12.11 4.43
CA PRO A 256 18.92 -12.78 3.23
C PRO A 256 18.28 -14.18 3.11
N TYR A 257 18.10 -14.65 1.90
CA TYR A 257 17.77 -16.06 1.67
C TYR A 257 18.99 -16.92 2.02
N THR A 258 18.82 -17.83 2.94
CA THR A 258 19.79 -18.91 3.22
C THR A 258 19.17 -20.21 2.70
N SER A 259 19.77 -20.81 1.64
CA SER A 259 19.43 -22.19 1.27
C SER A 259 19.71 -23.10 2.49
N LYS A 260 18.70 -23.85 2.91
CA LYS A 260 18.93 -24.94 3.86
C LYS A 260 19.71 -26.05 3.19
#